data_42866f3292831d04542ea92ca38775e1
#
_entry.id   42866f3292831d04542ea92ca38775e1
#
_cell.length_a   1.000
_cell.length_b   1.000
_cell.length_c   1.000
_cell.angle_alpha   90.00
_cell.angle_beta   90.00
_cell.angle_gamma   90.00
#
_symmetry.space_group_name_H-M   'P 1'
#
loop_
_entity.id
_entity.type
_entity.pdbx_description
1 polymer ?
#
loop_
_entity_poly.entity_id
_entity_poly.type
_entity_poly.pdbx_seq_one_letter_code
_entity_poly.pdbx_strand_id
1 'polypeptide(L)'
;MKKILIKYIAVVCLLIIFALYASSCYWPYIYLTGRWESEYPRMYIDCGHENVGLLWNADGTVTKIQLWYLGGRFGISSMETEEDSKPIYWGTQSLKGNTLIMDLRYGGRIVMKRVGPATVDGKEYP
;
A
#
# COMPACT_ATOMS: atom_id res chain seq x y z
N MET A 1 -5.07 49.67 16.38
CA MET A 1 -5.34 48.35 17.04
C MET A 1 -6.09 47.37 16.15
N LYS A 2 -7.13 47.78 15.44
CA LYS A 2 -7.87 46.83 14.55
C LYS A 2 -7.02 46.25 13.44
N LYS A 3 -6.08 47.00 12.88
CA LYS A 3 -5.18 46.52 11.79
C LYS A 3 -4.22 45.42 12.25
N ILE A 4 -3.72 45.49 13.49
CA ILE A 4 -2.83 44.49 14.06
C ILE A 4 -3.60 43.18 14.33
N LEU A 5 -4.81 43.30 14.88
CA LEU A 5 -5.67 42.17 15.15
C LEU A 5 -6.02 41.40 13.87
N ILE A 6 -6.36 42.11 12.78
CA ILE A 6 -6.65 41.50 11.48
C ILE A 6 -5.43 40.78 10.92
N LYS A 7 -4.23 41.33 11.07
CA LYS A 7 -2.99 40.65 10.67
C LYS A 7 -2.75 39.36 11.44
N TYR A 8 -2.98 39.37 12.75
CA TYR A 8 -2.85 38.17 13.57
C TYR A 8 -3.85 37.09 13.18
N ILE A 9 -5.09 37.47 12.95
CA ILE A 9 -6.15 36.55 12.51
C ILE A 9 -5.77 35.93 11.14
N ALA A 10 -5.28 36.73 10.19
CA ALA A 10 -4.87 36.25 8.90
C ALA A 10 -3.70 35.24 8.98
N VAL A 11 -2.70 35.53 9.81
CA VAL A 11 -1.56 34.62 10.03
C VAL A 11 -2.01 33.32 10.67
N VAL A 12 -2.87 33.39 11.69
CA VAL A 12 -3.40 32.20 12.36
C VAL A 12 -4.22 31.34 11.39
N CYS A 13 -5.06 31.96 10.55
CA CYS A 13 -5.84 31.24 9.53
C CYS A 13 -4.92 30.55 8.51
N LEU A 14 -3.87 31.23 8.05
CA LEU A 14 -2.88 30.64 7.14
C LEU A 14 -2.16 29.44 7.76
N LEU A 15 -1.79 29.54 9.04
CA LEU A 15 -1.14 28.44 9.75
C LEU A 15 -2.07 27.24 9.92
N ILE A 16 -3.34 27.47 10.20
CA ILE A 16 -4.36 26.41 10.30
C ILE A 16 -4.56 25.73 8.95
N ILE A 17 -4.70 26.51 7.86
CA ILE A 17 -4.84 25.99 6.50
C ILE A 17 -3.62 25.17 6.11
N PHE A 18 -2.43 25.67 6.40
CA PHE A 18 -1.18 24.95 6.12
C PHE A 18 -1.07 23.65 6.91
N ALA A 19 -1.45 23.66 8.20
CA ALA A 19 -1.45 22.46 9.03
C ALA A 19 -2.45 21.42 8.54
N LEU A 20 -3.66 21.83 8.12
CA LEU A 20 -4.66 20.94 7.55
C LEU A 20 -4.17 20.37 6.20
N TYR A 21 -3.56 21.19 5.37
CA TYR A 21 -2.99 20.74 4.10
C TYR A 21 -1.85 19.76 4.31
N ALA A 22 -0.93 20.04 5.24
CA ALA A 22 0.17 19.15 5.56
C ALA A 22 -0.32 17.82 6.13
N SER A 23 -1.34 17.84 7.00
CA SER A 23 -1.92 16.60 7.53
C SER A 23 -2.71 15.83 6.50
N SER A 24 -3.35 16.48 5.52
CA SER A 24 -4.01 15.79 4.41
C SER A 24 -3.02 15.19 3.41
N CYS A 25 -1.80 15.70 3.33
CA CYS A 25 -0.71 15.13 2.54
C CYS A 25 0.01 13.99 3.26
N TYR A 26 -0.24 13.80 4.54
CA TYR A 26 0.30 12.68 5.30
C TYR A 26 -0.55 11.44 5.04
N TRP A 27 -0.08 10.62 4.10
CA TRP A 27 -0.72 9.35 3.81
C TRP A 27 -0.32 8.34 4.88
N PRO A 28 -1.28 7.76 5.61
CA PRO A 28 -0.94 6.69 6.52
C PRO A 28 -0.36 5.53 5.72
N TYR A 29 0.82 5.07 6.11
CA TYR A 29 1.42 3.89 5.50
C TYR A 29 0.56 2.68 5.86
N ILE A 30 -0.04 2.05 4.86
CA ILE A 30 -0.89 0.88 5.08
C ILE A 30 -0.02 -0.36 5.08
N TYR A 31 0.00 -1.04 6.22
CA TYR A 31 0.69 -2.30 6.36
C TYR A 31 -0.28 -3.44 6.02
N LEU A 32 0.07 -4.18 5.00
CA LEU A 32 -0.68 -5.35 4.56
C LEU A 32 -0.08 -6.63 5.14
N THR A 33 0.29 -6.60 6.42
CA THR A 33 0.88 -7.75 7.09
C THR A 33 -0.08 -8.93 7.15
N GLY A 34 0.40 -10.12 6.79
CA GLY A 34 -0.39 -11.32 6.78
C GLY A 34 -0.35 -12.05 5.44
N ARG A 35 -1.09 -13.13 5.37
CA ARG A 35 -1.25 -13.90 4.13
C ARG A 35 -2.52 -13.49 3.42
N TRP A 36 -2.37 -13.11 2.16
CA TRP A 36 -3.45 -12.69 1.28
C TRP A 36 -3.55 -13.64 0.12
N GLU A 37 -4.75 -14.17 -0.14
CA GLU A 37 -4.99 -15.13 -1.21
C GLU A 37 -5.97 -14.60 -2.25
N SER A 38 -5.69 -14.91 -3.52
CA SER A 38 -6.54 -14.64 -4.68
C SER A 38 -6.90 -15.95 -5.38
N GLU A 39 -8.13 -16.03 -5.92
CA GLU A 39 -8.57 -17.16 -6.74
C GLU A 39 -8.24 -16.97 -8.22
N TYR A 40 -8.31 -15.75 -8.71
CA TYR A 40 -8.07 -15.40 -10.12
C TYR A 40 -7.25 -14.11 -10.24
N PRO A 41 -5.97 -14.18 -10.63
CA PRO A 41 -5.17 -15.39 -10.78
C PRO A 41 -4.95 -16.07 -9.44
N ARG A 42 -4.76 -17.38 -9.45
CA ARG A 42 -4.48 -18.12 -8.23
C ARG A 42 -3.08 -17.80 -7.74
N MET A 43 -3.01 -17.04 -6.68
CA MET A 43 -1.74 -16.64 -6.07
C MET A 43 -1.98 -16.29 -4.61
N TYR A 44 -0.91 -16.24 -3.84
CA TYR A 44 -0.97 -15.68 -2.51
C TYR A 44 0.30 -14.89 -2.20
N ILE A 45 0.14 -13.95 -1.28
CA ILE A 45 1.21 -13.06 -0.84
C ILE A 45 1.36 -13.23 0.67
N ASP A 46 2.57 -13.57 1.10
CA ASP A 46 2.96 -13.48 2.50
C ASP A 46 3.67 -12.16 2.72
N CYS A 47 3.02 -11.23 3.41
CA CYS A 47 3.51 -9.88 3.62
C CYS A 47 4.00 -9.72 5.06
N GLY A 48 5.27 -9.37 5.22
CA GLY A 48 5.92 -9.11 6.50
C GLY A 48 6.01 -7.63 6.83
N HIS A 49 7.05 -7.25 7.59
CA HIS A 49 7.30 -5.85 7.94
C HIS A 49 7.61 -4.99 6.72
N GLU A 50 7.20 -3.73 6.79
CA GLU A 50 7.45 -2.72 5.75
C GLU A 50 6.93 -3.12 4.37
N ASN A 51 5.89 -3.96 4.33
CA ASN A 51 5.29 -4.48 3.10
C ASN A 51 6.29 -5.21 2.18
N VAL A 52 7.32 -5.79 2.76
CA VAL A 52 8.21 -6.71 2.07
C VAL A 52 7.71 -8.12 2.28
N GLY A 53 7.63 -8.90 1.23
CA GLY A 53 7.07 -10.23 1.33
C GLY A 53 7.42 -11.15 0.18
N LEU A 54 6.66 -12.22 0.09
CA LEU A 54 6.81 -13.26 -0.93
C LEU A 54 5.52 -13.40 -1.73
N LEU A 55 5.66 -13.41 -3.04
CA LEU A 55 4.57 -13.70 -3.97
C LEU A 55 4.69 -15.13 -4.46
N TRP A 56 3.67 -15.92 -4.20
CA TRP A 56 3.56 -17.31 -4.63
C TRP A 56 2.62 -17.38 -5.83
N ASN A 57 3.15 -17.76 -6.97
CA ASN A 57 2.38 -17.92 -8.20
C ASN A 57 1.79 -19.33 -8.33
N ALA A 58 0.77 -19.46 -9.18
CA ALA A 58 0.09 -20.73 -9.42
C ALA A 58 1.02 -21.82 -9.97
N ASP A 59 2.09 -21.45 -10.66
CA ASP A 59 3.09 -22.38 -11.20
C ASP A 59 4.11 -22.86 -10.16
N GLY A 60 3.99 -22.42 -8.91
CA GLY A 60 4.91 -22.76 -7.83
C GLY A 60 6.12 -21.86 -7.71
N THR A 61 6.27 -20.86 -8.58
CA THR A 61 7.36 -19.88 -8.45
C THR A 61 7.11 -18.93 -7.31
N VAL A 62 8.20 -18.53 -6.64
CA VAL A 62 8.17 -17.60 -5.50
C VAL A 62 9.06 -16.43 -5.83
N THR A 63 8.51 -15.23 -5.71
CA THR A 63 9.23 -13.99 -5.98
C THR A 63 9.23 -13.12 -4.73
N LYS A 64 10.40 -12.65 -4.32
CA LYS A 64 10.49 -11.65 -3.26
C LYS A 64 10.02 -10.30 -3.80
N ILE A 65 9.08 -9.69 -3.11
CA ILE A 65 8.39 -8.49 -3.58
C ILE A 65 8.38 -7.41 -2.52
N GLN A 66 8.19 -6.19 -2.98
CA GLN A 66 7.80 -5.07 -2.14
C GLN A 66 6.46 -4.53 -2.63
N LEU A 67 5.53 -4.39 -1.69
CA LEU A 67 4.29 -3.68 -1.93
C LEU A 67 4.50 -2.21 -1.60
N TRP A 68 4.09 -1.33 -2.49
CA TRP A 68 4.08 0.10 -2.23
C TRP A 68 2.68 0.65 -2.43
N TYR A 69 2.37 1.65 -1.64
CA TYR A 69 1.07 2.28 -1.62
C TYR A 69 1.25 3.79 -1.55
N LEU A 70 0.63 4.50 -2.46
CA LEU A 70 0.66 5.95 -2.51
C LEU A 70 -0.67 6.49 -3.00
N GLY A 71 -1.42 7.13 -2.11
CA GLY A 71 -2.63 7.85 -2.48
C GLY A 71 -3.70 7.04 -3.21
N GLY A 72 -4.00 5.83 -2.74
CA GLY A 72 -4.95 4.93 -3.38
C GLY A 72 -4.40 4.17 -4.58
N ARG A 73 -3.15 4.45 -4.98
CA ARG A 73 -2.41 3.67 -5.96
C ARG A 73 -1.56 2.64 -5.25
N PHE A 74 -1.38 1.51 -5.87
CA PHE A 74 -0.52 0.46 -5.34
C PHE A 74 0.39 -0.09 -6.44
N GLY A 75 1.44 -0.75 -6.01
CA GLY A 75 2.28 -1.52 -6.89
C GLY A 75 2.93 -2.68 -6.15
N ILE A 76 3.17 -3.75 -6.87
CA ILE A 76 3.91 -4.92 -6.41
C ILE A 76 5.13 -5.03 -7.29
N SER A 77 6.31 -4.81 -6.74
CA SER A 77 7.59 -4.81 -7.46
C SER A 77 8.46 -5.96 -7.02
N SER A 78 9.17 -6.57 -7.96
CA SER A 78 10.17 -7.58 -7.64
C SER A 78 11.39 -6.94 -6.96
N MET A 79 11.91 -7.62 -5.95
CA MET A 79 13.15 -7.23 -5.28
C MET A 79 14.37 -8.06 -5.73
N GLU A 80 14.18 -9.00 -6.65
CA GLU A 80 15.23 -9.94 -7.04
C GLU A 80 16.24 -9.36 -8.02
N THR A 81 15.84 -8.33 -8.77
CA THR A 81 16.72 -7.69 -9.76
C THR A 81 16.67 -6.19 -9.65
N GLU A 82 17.84 -5.53 -9.56
CA GLU A 82 17.92 -4.06 -9.55
C GLU A 82 17.49 -3.44 -10.89
N GLU A 83 17.62 -4.18 -11.98
CA GLU A 83 17.27 -3.72 -13.33
C GLU A 83 15.75 -3.75 -13.59
N ASP A 84 15.01 -4.57 -12.85
CA ASP A 84 13.58 -4.72 -13.02
C ASP A 84 12.80 -4.04 -11.87
N SER A 85 13.04 -2.76 -11.68
CA SER A 85 12.20 -1.95 -10.79
C SER A 85 10.78 -1.72 -11.34
N LYS A 86 10.44 -2.38 -12.44
CA LYS A 86 9.09 -2.34 -13.01
C LYS A 86 8.13 -3.10 -12.11
N PRO A 87 6.98 -2.50 -11.77
CA PRO A 87 5.99 -3.21 -10.98
C PRO A 87 5.42 -4.41 -11.76
N ILE A 88 5.30 -5.55 -11.07
CA ILE A 88 4.65 -6.75 -11.61
C ILE A 88 3.16 -6.48 -11.78
N TYR A 89 2.56 -5.89 -10.74
CA TYR A 89 1.17 -5.43 -10.73
C TYR A 89 1.14 -4.00 -10.24
N TRP A 90 0.31 -3.17 -10.85
CA TRP A 90 0.08 -1.81 -10.40
C TRP A 90 -1.27 -1.27 -10.84
N GLY A 91 -1.79 -0.36 -10.08
CA GLY A 91 -3.10 0.22 -10.33
C GLY A 91 -3.65 0.93 -9.12
N THR A 92 -4.96 0.86 -8.95
CA THR A 92 -5.65 1.40 -7.79
C THR A 92 -6.12 0.30 -6.87
N GLN A 93 -6.22 0.59 -5.58
CA GLN A 93 -6.69 -0.38 -4.61
C GLN A 93 -7.76 0.19 -3.71
N SER A 94 -8.57 -0.72 -3.18
CA SER A 94 -9.53 -0.46 -2.11
C SER A 94 -9.39 -1.55 -1.07
N LEU A 95 -9.17 -1.16 0.17
CA LEU A 95 -9.06 -2.08 1.31
C LEU A 95 -10.29 -1.91 2.18
N LYS A 96 -11.04 -3.00 2.37
CA LYS A 96 -12.19 -3.06 3.26
C LYS A 96 -12.04 -4.26 4.18
N GLY A 97 -11.65 -4.00 5.44
CA GLY A 97 -11.40 -5.07 6.40
C GLY A 97 -10.31 -6.02 5.91
N ASN A 98 -10.68 -7.28 5.70
CA ASN A 98 -9.77 -8.33 5.23
C ASN A 98 -9.85 -8.58 3.72
N THR A 99 -10.46 -7.67 2.97
CA THR A 99 -10.59 -7.78 1.51
C THR A 99 -9.84 -6.63 0.84
N LEU A 100 -8.90 -6.97 -0.02
CA LEU A 100 -8.13 -6.04 -0.84
C LEU A 100 -8.56 -6.21 -2.30
N ILE A 101 -9.08 -5.14 -2.89
CA ILE A 101 -9.47 -5.11 -4.30
C ILE A 101 -8.43 -4.30 -5.05
N MET A 102 -7.80 -4.91 -6.03
CA MET A 102 -6.79 -4.28 -6.85
C MET A 102 -7.30 -4.16 -8.29
N ASP A 103 -7.51 -2.94 -8.74
CA ASP A 103 -7.87 -2.65 -10.13
C ASP A 103 -6.59 -2.34 -10.92
N LEU A 104 -6.22 -3.25 -11.80
CA LEU A 104 -4.98 -3.15 -12.57
C LEU A 104 -5.11 -2.13 -13.69
N ARG A 105 -4.05 -1.36 -13.92
CA ARG A 105 -4.05 -0.32 -14.95
C ARG A 105 -4.27 -0.85 -16.36
N TYR A 106 -3.80 -2.06 -16.65
CA TYR A 106 -3.94 -2.68 -17.97
C TYR A 106 -5.22 -3.50 -18.12
N GLY A 107 -6.16 -3.31 -17.21
CA GLY A 107 -7.42 -4.05 -17.18
C GLY A 107 -7.35 -5.27 -16.28
N GLY A 108 -8.49 -5.59 -15.70
CA GLY A 108 -8.62 -6.70 -14.78
C GLY A 108 -8.67 -6.25 -13.32
N ARG A 109 -9.20 -7.13 -12.51
CA ARG A 109 -9.37 -6.92 -11.08
C ARG A 109 -8.89 -8.15 -10.34
N ILE A 110 -8.08 -7.93 -9.31
CA ILE A 110 -7.64 -8.98 -8.40
C ILE A 110 -8.28 -8.72 -7.04
N VAL A 111 -8.98 -9.71 -6.52
CA VAL A 111 -9.57 -9.65 -5.18
C VAL A 111 -8.80 -10.60 -4.29
N MET A 112 -8.18 -10.06 -3.25
CA MET A 112 -7.43 -10.83 -2.27
C MET A 112 -8.11 -10.77 -0.91
N LYS A 113 -8.09 -11.89 -0.21
CA LYS A 113 -8.61 -11.99 1.15
C LYS A 113 -7.48 -12.35 2.10
N ARG A 114 -7.43 -11.67 3.24
CA ARG A 114 -6.50 -12.01 4.30
C ARG A 114 -7.00 -13.27 5.00
N VAL A 115 -6.18 -14.31 4.96
CA VAL A 115 -6.55 -15.64 5.47
C VAL A 115 -5.83 -16.05 6.74
N GLY A 116 -4.79 -15.32 7.13
CA GLY A 116 -4.05 -15.64 8.34
C GLY A 116 -2.72 -14.91 8.44
N PRO A 117 -1.84 -15.37 9.33
CA PRO A 117 -0.49 -14.83 9.46
C PRO A 117 0.39 -15.20 8.26
N ALA A 118 1.38 -14.36 7.98
CA ALA A 118 2.37 -14.60 6.95
C ALA A 118 3.62 -15.25 7.53
N THR A 119 4.31 -16.02 6.70
CA THR A 119 5.66 -16.51 7.01
C THR A 119 6.61 -15.97 5.94
N VAL A 120 7.58 -15.16 6.35
CA VAL A 120 8.59 -14.57 5.48
C VAL A 120 9.96 -14.87 6.06
N ASP A 121 10.83 -15.50 5.25
CA ASP A 121 12.18 -15.89 5.66
C ASP A 121 12.23 -16.68 6.98
N GLY A 122 11.25 -17.56 7.19
CA GLY A 122 11.15 -18.38 8.39
C GLY A 122 10.56 -17.68 9.61
N LYS A 123 10.19 -16.41 9.51
CA LYS A 123 9.57 -15.64 10.59
C LYS A 123 8.08 -15.46 10.34
N GLU A 124 7.28 -15.70 11.36
CA GLU A 124 5.83 -15.51 11.32
C GLU A 124 5.45 -14.07 11.67
N TYR A 125 4.57 -13.50 10.85
CA TYR A 125 3.99 -12.17 11.06
C TYR A 125 2.47 -12.33 11.21
N PRO A 126 1.94 -12.00 12.38
CA PRO A 126 0.49 -12.12 12.64
C PRO A 126 -0.36 -11.13 11.84
#